data_aacb821b2fb200e90868eb1e9725b2a8
#
_entry.id   aacb821b2fb200e90868eb1e9725b2a8
#
_cell.length_a   1.000
_cell.length_b   1.000
_cell.length_c   1.000
_cell.angle_alpha   90.00
_cell.angle_beta   90.00
_cell.angle_gamma   90.00
#
_symmetry.space_group_name_H-M   'P 1'
#
loop_
_entity.id
_entity.type
_entity.pdbx_description
1 polymer ?
#
loop_
_entity_poly.entity_id
_entity_poly.type
_entity_poly.pdbx_seq_one_letter_code
_entity_poly.pdbx_strand_id
1 'polypeptide(L)'
;MSSRLYPNEPIIDDSTSYPFNQFVNGEVKGHGLVPRDYSTYPPEMFQPPSELQVIPRSEWSARIKEQEEKKSRISDILLEQNIPSMDQGQNGYCWSHSTVGCVQAVRALNNQPYVPLSAYMVAAIIKKGKNEGGWCGLSAKFLREVGVCSQAIWPQGNRDYQRLDTPACRSNAALHKVTEEWVDLTASVYDQNLTFDLVATCLLSNIPVAGDFNHWSHSVLLCDLVEVEANSFGVRLRNSWTDSWGHKGFGILQGQKAITDGAIAIRVSGASPA
;
A
#
# COMPACT_ATOMS: atom_id res chain seq x y z
N MET A 1 30.98 -0.77 -13.19
CA MET A 1 30.08 -1.50 -12.31
C MET A 1 29.12 -0.46 -11.76
N SER A 2 27.88 -0.47 -12.22
CA SER A 2 26.84 0.42 -11.67
C SER A 2 26.65 0.02 -10.20
N SER A 3 26.90 0.94 -9.26
CA SER A 3 26.55 0.72 -7.86
C SER A 3 25.02 0.65 -7.81
N ARG A 4 24.44 -0.49 -7.43
CA ARG A 4 23.00 -0.57 -7.17
C ARG A 4 22.64 0.51 -6.15
N LEU A 5 21.73 1.41 -6.53
CA LEU A 5 21.26 2.48 -5.64
C LEU A 5 20.58 1.92 -4.37
N TYR A 6 20.13 0.66 -4.42
CA TYR A 6 19.42 -0.03 -3.32
C TYR A 6 20.10 -1.37 -3.00
N PRO A 7 21.34 -1.39 -2.49
CA PRO A 7 22.13 -2.63 -2.36
C PRO A 7 21.56 -3.64 -1.37
N ASN A 8 20.73 -3.20 -0.42
CA ASN A 8 20.19 -4.04 0.65
C ASN A 8 18.72 -4.43 0.44
N GLU A 9 18.09 -3.97 -0.64
CA GLU A 9 16.70 -4.27 -0.91
C GLU A 9 16.55 -5.41 -1.90
N PRO A 10 15.63 -6.37 -1.67
CA PRO A 10 15.34 -7.37 -2.67
C PRO A 10 14.69 -6.70 -3.89
N ILE A 11 15.22 -7.00 -5.07
CA ILE A 11 14.63 -6.63 -6.34
C ILE A 11 13.93 -7.86 -6.88
N ILE A 12 12.62 -7.73 -7.09
CA ILE A 12 11.75 -8.75 -7.66
C ILE A 12 11.45 -8.31 -9.09
N ASP A 13 12.02 -8.99 -10.05
CA ASP A 13 11.93 -8.71 -11.47
C ASP A 13 11.42 -9.92 -12.27
N ASP A 14 11.43 -9.82 -13.59
CA ASP A 14 10.91 -10.86 -14.47
C ASP A 14 11.72 -12.16 -14.41
N SER A 15 12.94 -12.14 -13.89
CA SER A 15 13.78 -13.32 -13.64
C SER A 15 13.48 -14.01 -12.31
N THR A 16 12.78 -13.33 -11.40
CA THR A 16 12.52 -13.82 -10.05
C THR A 16 11.43 -14.90 -10.08
N SER A 17 11.77 -16.08 -9.54
CA SER A 17 10.84 -17.21 -9.46
C SER A 17 9.85 -17.04 -8.31
N TYR A 18 8.61 -17.50 -8.49
CA TYR A 18 7.64 -17.64 -7.41
C TYR A 18 7.89 -18.96 -6.63
N PRO A 19 7.68 -19.00 -5.29
CA PRO A 19 7.21 -17.90 -4.41
C PRO A 19 8.32 -16.94 -4.01
N PHE A 20 8.02 -15.64 -4.01
CA PHE A 20 8.97 -14.62 -3.54
C PHE A 20 9.08 -14.71 -2.02
N ASN A 21 10.19 -15.11 -1.50
CA ASN A 21 10.62 -15.14 -0.10
C ASN A 21 9.53 -14.76 0.96
N GLN A 22 8.50 -15.60 1.05
CA GLN A 22 7.39 -15.43 2.00
C GLN A 22 7.71 -16.01 3.40
N PHE A 23 8.91 -16.58 3.55
CA PHE A 23 9.37 -17.16 4.82
C PHE A 23 10.17 -16.11 5.59
N VAL A 24 9.60 -15.59 6.67
CA VAL A 24 10.16 -14.52 7.47
C VAL A 24 10.16 -14.92 8.94
N ASN A 25 11.32 -14.84 9.59
CA ASN A 25 11.51 -15.20 11.00
C ASN A 25 10.98 -16.61 11.37
N GLY A 26 11.15 -17.58 10.48
CA GLY A 26 10.72 -18.95 10.72
C GLY A 26 9.23 -19.21 10.43
N GLU A 27 8.50 -18.23 9.91
CA GLU A 27 7.08 -18.33 9.60
C GLU A 27 6.79 -18.09 8.12
N VAL A 28 5.86 -18.86 7.56
CA VAL A 28 5.28 -18.59 6.26
C VAL A 28 4.27 -17.46 6.41
N LYS A 29 4.48 -16.36 5.73
CA LYS A 29 3.56 -15.21 5.74
C LYS A 29 2.40 -15.42 4.79
N GLY A 30 1.24 -14.85 5.15
CA GLY A 30 0.02 -15.02 4.37
C GLY A 30 0.01 -14.21 3.08
N HIS A 31 -0.71 -14.73 2.11
CA HIS A 31 -1.18 -14.04 0.93
C HIS A 31 -2.70 -13.92 1.04
N GLY A 32 -3.34 -13.13 0.21
CA GLY A 32 -4.78 -12.98 0.36
C GLY A 32 -5.39 -12.05 -0.66
N LEU A 33 -4.65 -11.70 -1.70
CA LEU A 33 -5.25 -10.99 -2.81
C LEU A 33 -6.18 -11.93 -3.56
N VAL A 34 -7.43 -11.50 -3.70
CA VAL A 34 -8.40 -12.05 -4.63
C VAL A 34 -8.50 -11.08 -5.80
N PRO A 35 -8.25 -11.51 -7.03
CA PRO A 35 -8.38 -10.63 -8.19
C PRO A 35 -9.71 -9.89 -8.20
N ARG A 36 -9.67 -8.60 -8.54
CA ARG A 36 -10.88 -7.79 -8.63
C ARG A 36 -11.81 -8.36 -9.70
N ASP A 37 -13.05 -8.57 -9.33
CA ASP A 37 -14.10 -8.87 -10.30
C ASP A 37 -14.62 -7.57 -10.91
N TYR A 38 -14.19 -7.24 -12.11
CA TYR A 38 -14.58 -6.03 -12.81
C TYR A 38 -16.04 -6.00 -13.27
N SER A 39 -16.73 -7.13 -13.28
CA SER A 39 -18.17 -7.17 -13.54
C SER A 39 -18.98 -6.66 -12.34
N THR A 40 -18.48 -6.90 -11.13
CA THR A 40 -19.10 -6.43 -9.88
C THR A 40 -18.56 -5.08 -9.44
N TYR A 41 -17.28 -4.81 -9.73
CA TYR A 41 -16.55 -3.59 -9.32
C TYR A 41 -15.90 -2.95 -10.55
N PRO A 42 -16.65 -2.34 -11.48
CA PRO A 42 -16.09 -1.75 -12.68
C PRO A 42 -15.19 -0.53 -12.37
N PRO A 43 -14.24 -0.16 -13.26
CA PRO A 43 -13.38 1.01 -13.05
C PRO A 43 -14.15 2.31 -12.80
N GLU A 44 -15.28 2.50 -13.45
CA GLU A 44 -16.13 3.69 -13.33
C GLU A 44 -16.79 3.83 -11.96
N MET A 45 -16.76 2.78 -11.13
CA MET A 45 -17.30 2.82 -9.77
C MET A 45 -16.53 3.78 -8.86
N PHE A 46 -15.29 4.08 -9.22
CA PHE A 46 -14.38 4.92 -8.48
C PHE A 46 -13.87 5.99 -9.43
N GLN A 47 -14.09 7.25 -9.09
CA GLN A 47 -13.71 8.33 -10.00
C GLN A 47 -12.23 8.25 -10.34
N PRO A 48 -11.85 8.24 -11.63
CA PRO A 48 -10.48 8.48 -12.03
C PRO A 48 -10.08 9.88 -11.53
N PRO A 49 -8.79 10.10 -11.26
CA PRO A 49 -8.33 11.43 -10.86
C PRO A 49 -8.47 12.38 -12.04
N SER A 50 -9.63 13.04 -12.16
CA SER A 50 -9.87 14.05 -13.19
C SER A 50 -8.86 15.20 -13.12
N GLU A 51 -8.10 15.28 -12.02
CA GLU A 51 -7.12 16.33 -11.76
C GLU A 51 -5.67 15.83 -11.71
N LEU A 52 -5.41 14.52 -11.79
CA LEU A 52 -4.05 14.00 -11.78
C LEU A 52 -3.47 14.07 -13.21
N GLN A 53 -2.72 15.12 -13.49
CA GLN A 53 -1.96 15.20 -14.73
C GLN A 53 -0.80 14.22 -14.70
N VAL A 54 -0.78 13.28 -15.64
CA VAL A 54 0.29 12.29 -15.76
C VAL A 54 1.63 13.00 -15.96
N ILE A 55 2.58 12.72 -15.07
CA ILE A 55 3.96 13.21 -15.22
C ILE A 55 4.63 12.43 -16.35
N PRO A 56 5.14 13.13 -17.39
CA PRO A 56 5.80 12.46 -18.51
C PRO A 56 7.01 11.62 -18.08
N ARG A 57 7.17 10.44 -18.66
CA ARG A 57 8.31 9.55 -18.35
C ARG A 57 9.67 10.21 -18.51
N SER A 58 9.80 11.20 -19.41
CA SER A 58 11.02 11.99 -19.61
C SER A 58 11.42 12.83 -18.39
N GLU A 59 10.50 13.08 -17.45
CA GLU A 59 10.76 13.84 -16.23
C GLU A 59 11.08 12.93 -15.01
N TRP A 60 10.84 11.62 -15.10
CA TRP A 60 10.89 10.73 -13.95
C TRP A 60 12.26 10.70 -13.27
N SER A 61 13.35 10.49 -14.03
CA SER A 61 14.71 10.46 -13.47
C SER A 61 15.06 11.74 -12.72
N ALA A 62 14.68 12.91 -13.27
CA ALA A 62 14.95 14.19 -12.63
C ALA A 62 14.17 14.34 -11.32
N ARG A 63 12.90 13.95 -11.31
CA ARG A 63 12.03 14.04 -10.11
C ARG A 63 12.43 13.05 -9.04
N ILE A 64 12.79 11.81 -9.41
CA ILE A 64 13.33 10.81 -8.49
C ILE A 64 14.57 11.38 -7.79
N LYS A 65 15.51 11.90 -8.57
CA LYS A 65 16.74 12.50 -8.04
C LYS A 65 16.46 13.67 -7.10
N GLU A 66 15.53 14.54 -7.46
CA GLU A 66 15.08 15.66 -6.60
C GLU A 66 14.52 15.16 -5.25
N GLN A 67 13.66 14.14 -5.27
CA GLN A 67 13.10 13.55 -4.05
C GLN A 67 14.18 12.89 -3.19
N GLU A 68 15.18 12.22 -3.81
CA GLU A 68 16.31 11.61 -3.11
C GLU A 68 17.20 12.64 -2.44
N GLU A 69 17.57 13.71 -3.16
CA GLU A 69 18.40 14.79 -2.64
C GLU A 69 17.72 15.53 -1.46
N LYS A 70 16.41 15.72 -1.56
CA LYS A 70 15.59 16.36 -0.50
C LYS A 70 15.22 15.41 0.64
N LYS A 71 15.47 14.10 0.50
CA LYS A 71 14.98 13.07 1.42
C LYS A 71 13.47 13.20 1.68
N SER A 72 12.72 13.43 0.63
CA SER A 72 11.28 13.72 0.71
C SER A 72 10.39 12.58 0.22
N ARG A 73 10.98 11.43 -0.11
CA ARG A 73 10.21 10.24 -0.51
C ARG A 73 9.35 9.73 0.64
N ILE A 74 8.28 9.05 0.33
CA ILE A 74 7.41 8.43 1.35
C ILE A 74 8.22 7.50 2.24
N SER A 75 9.10 6.68 1.65
CA SER A 75 9.95 5.77 2.42
C SER A 75 10.95 6.49 3.33
N ASP A 76 11.50 7.63 2.91
CA ASP A 76 12.42 8.42 3.73
C ASP A 76 11.69 8.93 4.99
N ILE A 77 10.48 9.45 4.83
CA ILE A 77 9.64 9.93 5.94
C ILE A 77 9.26 8.80 6.90
N LEU A 78 8.85 7.64 6.36
CA LEU A 78 8.52 6.47 7.19
C LEU A 78 9.72 5.97 8.01
N LEU A 79 10.93 6.01 7.43
CA LEU A 79 12.18 5.63 8.11
C LEU A 79 12.61 6.66 9.15
N GLU A 80 12.53 7.96 8.83
CA GLU A 80 12.88 9.05 9.73
C GLU A 80 12.00 9.05 10.99
N GLN A 81 10.70 8.83 10.81
CA GLN A 81 9.76 8.75 11.93
C GLN A 81 9.74 7.38 12.62
N ASN A 82 10.62 6.45 12.23
CA ASN A 82 10.70 5.09 12.79
C ASN A 82 9.35 4.34 12.79
N ILE A 83 8.54 4.55 11.75
CA ILE A 83 7.28 3.82 11.60
C ILE A 83 7.59 2.38 11.17
N PRO A 84 7.21 1.35 11.95
CA PRO A 84 7.53 -0.02 11.61
C PRO A 84 6.68 -0.55 10.45
N SER A 85 7.19 -1.55 9.74
CA SER A 85 6.39 -2.32 8.80
C SER A 85 5.34 -3.12 9.55
N MET A 86 4.15 -3.19 8.97
CA MET A 86 3.04 -3.97 9.56
C MET A 86 3.32 -5.47 9.50
N ASP A 87 2.60 -6.26 10.30
CA ASP A 87 2.65 -7.72 10.24
C ASP A 87 1.25 -8.32 10.07
N GLN A 88 0.95 -8.84 8.90
CA GLN A 88 -0.31 -9.57 8.66
C GLN A 88 -0.27 -11.01 9.17
N GLY A 89 0.90 -11.50 9.64
CA GLY A 89 1.08 -12.89 10.04
C GLY A 89 0.75 -13.85 8.89
N GLN A 90 0.08 -14.95 9.23
CA GLN A 90 -0.35 -15.98 8.26
C GLN A 90 -1.73 -15.71 7.64
N ASN A 91 -2.36 -14.55 7.95
CA ASN A 91 -3.70 -14.26 7.48
C ASN A 91 -3.71 -13.67 6.07
N GLY A 92 -4.76 -13.96 5.31
CA GLY A 92 -4.98 -13.45 3.96
C GLY A 92 -5.49 -12.00 3.95
N TYR A 93 -4.87 -11.10 4.72
CA TYR A 93 -5.32 -9.72 4.93
C TYR A 93 -4.37 -8.66 4.35
N CYS A 94 -3.53 -9.04 3.39
CA CYS A 94 -2.62 -8.10 2.70
C CYS A 94 -3.36 -6.90 2.10
N TRP A 95 -4.52 -7.12 1.51
CA TRP A 95 -5.37 -6.11 0.88
C TRP A 95 -5.90 -5.03 1.86
N SER A 96 -5.97 -5.35 3.14
CA SER A 96 -6.29 -4.39 4.20
C SER A 96 -5.02 -3.73 4.73
N HIS A 97 -3.92 -4.47 4.84
CA HIS A 97 -2.65 -3.92 5.32
C HIS A 97 -2.08 -2.89 4.36
N SER A 98 -2.19 -3.11 3.04
CA SER A 98 -1.72 -2.15 2.03
C SER A 98 -2.44 -0.80 2.14
N THR A 99 -3.75 -0.78 2.26
CA THR A 99 -4.55 0.45 2.36
C THR A 99 -4.41 1.15 3.72
N VAL A 100 -4.38 0.40 4.82
CA VAL A 100 -4.09 0.97 6.15
C VAL A 100 -2.67 1.51 6.21
N GLY A 101 -1.71 0.85 5.54
CA GLY A 101 -0.36 1.35 5.34
C GLY A 101 -0.33 2.71 4.62
N CYS A 102 -1.18 2.90 3.60
CA CYS A 102 -1.34 4.21 2.93
C CYS A 102 -1.83 5.28 3.91
N VAL A 103 -2.81 4.97 4.78
CA VAL A 103 -3.28 5.93 5.80
C VAL A 103 -2.14 6.31 6.75
N GLN A 104 -1.34 5.34 7.20
CA GLN A 104 -0.18 5.62 8.04
C GLN A 104 0.87 6.48 7.32
N ALA A 105 1.13 6.20 6.04
CA ALA A 105 2.07 6.98 5.23
C ALA A 105 1.59 8.43 5.05
N VAL A 106 0.30 8.65 4.75
CA VAL A 106 -0.26 10.01 4.64
C VAL A 106 -0.18 10.75 5.98
N ARG A 107 -0.45 10.08 7.10
CA ARG A 107 -0.30 10.68 8.44
C ARG A 107 1.15 11.11 8.70
N ALA A 108 2.11 10.26 8.34
CA ALA A 108 3.53 10.57 8.45
C ALA A 108 3.95 11.77 7.59
N LEU A 109 3.51 11.81 6.33
CA LEU A 109 3.75 12.94 5.42
C LEU A 109 3.20 14.27 5.95
N ASN A 110 2.12 14.21 6.74
CA ASN A 110 1.51 15.37 7.41
C ASN A 110 2.08 15.63 8.83
N ASN A 111 3.21 14.99 9.18
CA ASN A 111 3.85 15.11 10.50
C ASN A 111 2.92 14.80 11.68
N GLN A 112 1.93 13.92 11.48
CA GLN A 112 1.05 13.49 12.55
C GLN A 112 1.75 12.43 13.41
N PRO A 113 1.51 12.41 14.73
CA PRO A 113 2.04 11.36 15.60
C PRO A 113 1.71 9.96 15.09
N TYR A 114 2.69 9.05 15.16
CA TYR A 114 2.46 7.66 14.79
C TYR A 114 1.48 7.00 15.74
N VAL A 115 0.43 6.42 15.16
CA VAL A 115 -0.54 5.57 15.86
C VAL A 115 -0.57 4.23 15.14
N PRO A 116 -0.27 3.10 15.79
CA PRO A 116 -0.41 1.79 15.19
C PRO A 116 -1.88 1.52 14.84
N LEU A 117 -2.23 1.53 13.56
CA LEU A 117 -3.59 1.31 13.09
C LEU A 117 -3.84 -0.18 12.82
N SER A 118 -5.08 -0.65 13.08
CA SER A 118 -5.45 -2.06 13.00
C SER A 118 -6.03 -2.45 11.64
N ALA A 119 -5.19 -2.94 10.73
CA ALA A 119 -5.68 -3.54 9.49
C ALA A 119 -6.58 -4.77 9.75
N TYR A 120 -6.39 -5.44 10.88
CA TYR A 120 -7.24 -6.56 11.29
C TYR A 120 -8.67 -6.14 11.58
N MET A 121 -8.91 -4.95 12.14
CA MET A 121 -10.27 -4.41 12.30
C MET A 121 -10.99 -4.37 10.96
N VAL A 122 -10.36 -3.75 9.97
CA VAL A 122 -10.95 -3.55 8.64
C VAL A 122 -11.30 -4.89 7.99
N ALA A 123 -10.31 -5.79 7.92
CA ALA A 123 -10.49 -7.09 7.29
C ALA A 123 -11.49 -7.98 8.05
N ALA A 124 -11.41 -8.03 9.39
CA ALA A 124 -12.28 -8.87 10.20
C ALA A 124 -13.75 -8.42 10.14
N ILE A 125 -14.03 -7.12 10.11
CA ILE A 125 -15.40 -6.63 9.96
C ILE A 125 -15.94 -6.97 8.57
N ILE A 126 -15.19 -6.68 7.50
CA ILE A 126 -15.60 -6.96 6.11
C ILE A 126 -15.85 -8.46 5.91
N LYS A 127 -14.97 -9.31 6.43
CA LYS A 127 -15.02 -10.77 6.26
C LYS A 127 -15.69 -11.53 7.41
N LYS A 128 -16.32 -10.81 8.36
CA LYS A 128 -17.03 -11.40 9.52
C LYS A 128 -16.15 -12.40 10.27
N GLY A 129 -14.90 -12.01 10.55
CA GLY A 129 -13.91 -12.82 11.28
C GLY A 129 -13.26 -13.96 10.50
N LYS A 130 -13.66 -14.20 9.26
CA LYS A 130 -13.07 -15.28 8.44
C LYS A 130 -11.72 -14.85 7.86
N ASN A 131 -10.78 -15.80 7.81
CA ASN A 131 -9.51 -15.60 7.12
C ASN A 131 -9.70 -15.74 5.60
N GLU A 132 -10.31 -14.75 5.00
CA GLU A 132 -10.63 -14.72 3.57
C GLU A 132 -9.93 -13.54 2.89
N GLY A 133 -9.49 -13.77 1.67
CA GLY A 133 -8.88 -12.77 0.82
C GLY A 133 -9.84 -11.66 0.37
N GLY A 134 -9.26 -10.65 -0.24
CA GLY A 134 -9.98 -9.50 -0.79
C GLY A 134 -9.07 -8.73 -1.75
N TRP A 135 -9.48 -7.54 -2.14
CA TRP A 135 -8.70 -6.60 -2.93
C TRP A 135 -8.72 -5.21 -2.28
N CYS A 136 -7.74 -4.37 -2.58
CA CYS A 136 -7.51 -3.11 -1.87
C CYS A 136 -8.73 -2.15 -1.87
N GLY A 137 -9.56 -2.16 -2.91
CA GLY A 137 -10.75 -1.32 -2.96
C GLY A 137 -11.82 -1.64 -1.93
N LEU A 138 -11.95 -2.91 -1.48
CA LEU A 138 -12.86 -3.25 -0.40
C LEU A 138 -12.47 -2.55 0.91
N SER A 139 -11.18 -2.55 1.20
CA SER A 139 -10.64 -1.89 2.38
C SER A 139 -10.72 -0.37 2.24
N ALA A 140 -10.37 0.19 1.08
CA ALA A 140 -10.44 1.62 0.83
C ALA A 140 -11.86 2.17 1.03
N LYS A 141 -12.88 1.47 0.53
CA LYS A 141 -14.29 1.81 0.76
C LYS A 141 -14.62 1.83 2.25
N PHE A 142 -14.19 0.81 3.00
CA PHE A 142 -14.41 0.75 4.44
C PHE A 142 -13.72 1.89 5.19
N LEU A 143 -12.47 2.20 4.83
CA LEU A 143 -11.72 3.31 5.42
C LEU A 143 -12.41 4.66 5.21
N ARG A 144 -13.04 4.86 4.05
CA ARG A 144 -13.83 6.06 3.77
C ARG A 144 -15.12 6.11 4.58
N GLU A 145 -15.83 5.02 4.69
CA GLU A 145 -17.15 4.97 5.36
C GLU A 145 -17.02 4.96 6.89
N VAL A 146 -16.06 4.23 7.41
CA VAL A 146 -15.91 3.91 8.83
C VAL A 146 -14.61 4.43 9.43
N GLY A 147 -13.50 4.31 8.71
CA GLY A 147 -12.15 4.55 9.24
C GLY A 147 -11.49 3.30 9.79
N VAL A 148 -10.43 3.48 10.58
CA VAL A 148 -9.66 2.40 11.19
C VAL A 148 -9.24 2.75 12.60
N CYS A 149 -9.49 1.89 13.58
CA CYS A 149 -9.08 2.14 14.97
C CYS A 149 -7.62 1.78 15.24
N SER A 150 -7.11 2.25 16.35
CA SER A 150 -5.77 1.90 16.82
C SER A 150 -5.67 0.45 17.26
N GLN A 151 -4.47 -0.13 17.20
CA GLN A 151 -4.19 -1.47 17.71
C GLN A 151 -4.34 -1.60 19.23
N ALA A 152 -4.36 -0.49 19.95
CA ALA A 152 -4.67 -0.48 21.39
C ALA A 152 -6.13 -0.90 21.67
N ILE A 153 -7.04 -0.64 20.72
CA ILE A 153 -8.46 -1.01 20.81
C ILE A 153 -8.72 -2.33 20.10
N TRP A 154 -8.16 -2.49 18.90
CA TRP A 154 -8.27 -3.73 18.15
C TRP A 154 -6.89 -4.36 17.95
N PRO A 155 -6.50 -5.28 18.82
CA PRO A 155 -5.15 -5.87 18.77
C PRO A 155 -4.83 -6.57 17.47
N GLN A 156 -3.57 -6.47 17.07
CA GLN A 156 -3.02 -7.18 15.92
C GLN A 156 -3.29 -8.70 16.04
N GLY A 157 -3.63 -9.34 14.93
CA GLY A 157 -3.93 -10.77 14.89
C GLY A 157 -5.37 -11.14 15.32
N ASN A 158 -6.11 -10.24 15.93
CA ASN A 158 -7.44 -10.56 16.44
C ASN A 158 -8.53 -10.43 15.36
N ARG A 159 -9.31 -11.47 15.15
CA ARG A 159 -10.40 -11.54 14.18
C ARG A 159 -11.79 -11.60 14.80
N ASP A 160 -11.91 -11.49 16.12
CA ASP A 160 -13.17 -11.56 16.85
C ASP A 160 -13.96 -10.26 16.71
N TYR A 161 -14.57 -10.07 15.53
CA TYR A 161 -15.32 -8.87 15.22
C TYR A 161 -16.58 -8.73 16.09
N GLN A 162 -17.18 -9.83 16.54
CA GLN A 162 -18.39 -9.80 17.36
C GLN A 162 -18.12 -9.15 18.73
N ARG A 163 -16.94 -9.39 19.28
CA ARG A 163 -16.53 -8.81 20.56
C ARG A 163 -15.92 -7.41 20.42
N LEU A 164 -15.17 -7.18 19.35
CA LEU A 164 -14.33 -5.97 19.21
C LEU A 164 -15.00 -4.84 18.44
N ASP A 165 -16.02 -5.10 17.63
CA ASP A 165 -16.77 -4.07 16.91
C ASP A 165 -17.76 -3.36 17.83
N THR A 166 -17.24 -2.52 18.69
CA THR A 166 -17.99 -1.78 19.71
C THR A 166 -18.16 -0.30 19.32
N PRO A 167 -19.10 0.44 19.96
CA PRO A 167 -19.22 1.88 19.76
C PRO A 167 -17.90 2.63 20.03
N ALA A 168 -17.13 2.23 21.04
CA ALA A 168 -15.81 2.81 21.33
C ALA A 168 -14.81 2.58 20.20
N CYS A 169 -14.79 1.35 19.64
CA CYS A 169 -13.96 1.04 18.48
C CYS A 169 -14.35 1.91 17.27
N ARG A 170 -15.63 2.04 16.98
CA ARG A 170 -16.16 2.85 15.87
C ARG A 170 -15.86 4.34 16.05
N SER A 171 -15.99 4.87 17.27
CA SER A 171 -15.65 6.26 17.58
C SER A 171 -14.15 6.53 17.37
N ASN A 172 -13.27 5.62 17.79
CA ASN A 172 -11.85 5.75 17.54
C ASN A 172 -11.51 5.61 16.05
N ALA A 173 -12.15 4.68 15.34
CA ALA A 173 -11.96 4.50 13.91
C ALA A 173 -12.29 5.77 13.10
N ALA A 174 -13.34 6.48 13.49
CA ALA A 174 -13.73 7.74 12.85
C ALA A 174 -12.66 8.84 12.94
N LEU A 175 -11.76 8.78 13.92
CA LEU A 175 -10.62 9.71 14.03
C LEU A 175 -9.55 9.46 12.94
N HIS A 176 -9.51 8.28 12.35
CA HIS A 176 -8.56 7.88 11.33
C HIS A 176 -9.28 7.53 10.02
N LYS A 177 -10.33 8.27 9.73
CA LYS A 177 -11.12 8.12 8.52
C LYS A 177 -10.43 8.81 7.35
N VAL A 178 -10.50 8.19 6.18
CA VAL A 178 -10.15 8.85 4.92
C VAL A 178 -11.26 9.84 4.60
N THR A 179 -10.94 11.13 4.55
CA THR A 179 -11.93 12.20 4.38
C THR A 179 -12.22 12.52 2.91
N GLU A 180 -11.25 12.23 2.03
CA GLU A 180 -11.42 12.39 0.60
C GLU A 180 -11.80 11.08 -0.10
N GLU A 181 -12.27 11.20 -1.32
CA GLU A 181 -12.49 10.03 -2.15
C GLU A 181 -11.15 9.39 -2.48
N TRP A 182 -11.11 8.07 -2.34
CA TRP A 182 -10.00 7.30 -2.84
C TRP A 182 -10.08 7.23 -4.38
N VAL A 183 -8.92 7.24 -4.99
CA VAL A 183 -8.78 7.31 -6.43
C VAL A 183 -8.40 5.94 -6.95
N ASP A 184 -9.23 5.39 -7.81
CA ASP A 184 -8.91 4.19 -8.57
C ASP A 184 -8.00 4.58 -9.74
N LEU A 185 -6.75 4.12 -9.68
CA LEU A 185 -5.76 4.36 -10.72
C LEU A 185 -5.83 3.33 -11.85
N THR A 186 -6.68 2.33 -11.74
CA THR A 186 -6.90 1.34 -12.79
C THR A 186 -7.70 1.98 -13.91
N ALA A 187 -7.00 2.68 -14.81
CA ALA A 187 -7.61 3.45 -15.88
C ALA A 187 -8.40 2.59 -16.87
N SER A 188 -7.91 1.38 -17.10
CA SER A 188 -8.57 0.36 -17.91
C SER A 188 -7.95 -1.00 -17.59
N VAL A 189 -8.78 -2.04 -17.60
CA VAL A 189 -8.30 -3.44 -17.53
C VAL A 189 -7.39 -3.82 -18.70
N TYR A 190 -7.38 -3.00 -19.74
CA TYR A 190 -6.66 -3.24 -21.00
C TYR A 190 -5.42 -2.35 -21.16
N ASP A 191 -5.24 -1.32 -20.33
CA ASP A 191 -4.11 -0.39 -20.42
C ASP A 191 -3.30 -0.34 -19.13
N GLN A 192 -2.50 -1.38 -18.93
CA GLN A 192 -1.61 -1.48 -17.79
C GLN A 192 -0.49 -0.44 -17.80
N ASN A 193 -0.06 0.03 -18.98
CA ASN A 193 0.96 1.09 -19.09
C ASN A 193 0.44 2.41 -18.53
N LEU A 194 -0.80 2.79 -18.89
CA LEU A 194 -1.41 3.98 -18.34
C LEU A 194 -1.62 3.86 -16.82
N THR A 195 -2.02 2.69 -16.33
CA THR A 195 -2.10 2.42 -14.88
C THR A 195 -0.75 2.62 -14.21
N PHE A 196 0.33 2.11 -14.80
CA PHE A 196 1.68 2.30 -14.26
C PHE A 196 2.10 3.77 -14.25
N ASP A 197 1.80 4.53 -15.31
CA ASP A 197 2.12 5.96 -15.39
C ASP A 197 1.33 6.78 -14.34
N LEU A 198 0.09 6.41 -14.06
CA LEU A 198 -0.71 7.01 -12.98
C LEU A 198 -0.14 6.66 -11.59
N VAL A 199 0.25 5.41 -11.36
CA VAL A 199 0.94 5.00 -10.12
C VAL A 199 2.23 5.77 -9.96
N ALA A 200 3.09 5.82 -10.98
CA ALA A 200 4.34 6.57 -10.97
C ALA A 200 4.11 8.06 -10.65
N THR A 201 3.09 8.66 -11.26
CA THR A 201 2.71 10.06 -11.00
C THR A 201 2.30 10.28 -9.55
N CYS A 202 1.51 9.37 -8.96
CA CYS A 202 1.16 9.44 -7.55
C CYS A 202 2.40 9.38 -6.65
N LEU A 203 3.30 8.41 -6.88
CA LEU A 203 4.50 8.23 -6.07
C LEU A 203 5.46 9.43 -6.18
N LEU A 204 5.64 9.98 -7.39
CA LEU A 204 6.40 11.22 -7.61
C LEU A 204 5.74 12.46 -7.00
N SER A 205 4.46 12.37 -6.66
CA SER A 205 3.71 13.44 -5.97
C SER A 205 3.54 13.16 -4.47
N ASN A 206 4.26 12.19 -3.91
CA ASN A 206 4.15 11.75 -2.51
C ASN A 206 2.74 11.29 -2.12
N ILE A 207 2.03 10.67 -3.05
CA ILE A 207 0.74 10.04 -2.80
C ILE A 207 0.94 8.53 -2.71
N PRO A 208 0.77 7.90 -1.52
CA PRO A 208 0.94 6.46 -1.38
C PRO A 208 -0.16 5.70 -2.10
N VAL A 209 0.19 4.53 -2.64
CA VAL A 209 -0.72 3.69 -3.42
C VAL A 209 -0.79 2.29 -2.81
N ALA A 210 -1.99 1.75 -2.63
CA ALA A 210 -2.18 0.33 -2.40
C ALA A 210 -2.21 -0.39 -3.75
N GLY A 211 -1.24 -1.24 -4.01
CA GLY A 211 -1.10 -1.99 -5.27
C GLY A 211 -1.43 -3.46 -5.09
N ASP A 212 -2.28 -3.98 -5.97
CA ASP A 212 -2.65 -5.39 -6.06
C ASP A 212 -1.87 -6.07 -7.19
N PHE A 213 -1.25 -7.21 -6.90
CA PHE A 213 -0.41 -7.98 -7.82
C PHE A 213 -0.89 -9.43 -7.90
N ASN A 214 -1.65 -9.77 -8.94
CA ASN A 214 -2.22 -11.11 -9.13
C ASN A 214 -1.14 -12.19 -9.27
N HIS A 215 -0.03 -11.86 -9.96
CA HIS A 215 1.11 -12.77 -10.10
C HIS A 215 1.74 -13.17 -8.76
N TRP A 216 1.56 -12.36 -7.72
CA TRP A 216 2.05 -12.60 -6.37
C TRP A 216 0.94 -13.05 -5.41
N SER A 217 -0.34 -12.95 -5.82
CA SER A 217 -1.52 -13.10 -4.94
C SER A 217 -1.42 -12.21 -3.69
N HIS A 218 -0.85 -11.00 -3.87
CA HIS A 218 -0.49 -10.11 -2.76
C HIS A 218 -0.80 -8.65 -3.06
N SER A 219 -1.10 -7.91 -1.99
CA SER A 219 -1.35 -6.48 -2.02
C SER A 219 -0.38 -5.78 -1.08
N VAL A 220 0.27 -4.71 -1.54
CA VAL A 220 1.30 -4.00 -0.79
C VAL A 220 1.16 -2.49 -0.86
N LEU A 221 1.75 -1.79 0.12
CA LEU A 221 1.92 -0.35 0.06
C LEU A 221 3.05 -0.01 -0.92
N LEU A 222 2.76 0.79 -1.95
CA LEU A 222 3.74 1.39 -2.84
C LEU A 222 4.12 2.77 -2.31
N CYS A 223 5.42 2.99 -2.17
CA CYS A 223 5.96 4.20 -1.54
C CYS A 223 6.62 5.15 -2.55
N ASP A 224 7.48 4.63 -3.42
CA ASP A 224 8.30 5.48 -4.28
C ASP A 224 8.41 4.90 -5.68
N LEU A 225 8.52 5.76 -6.68
CA LEU A 225 9.09 5.39 -7.96
C LEU A 225 10.62 5.43 -7.83
N VAL A 226 11.30 4.44 -8.33
CA VAL A 226 12.76 4.35 -8.26
C VAL A 226 13.37 4.05 -9.63
N GLU A 227 14.56 4.58 -9.89
CA GLU A 227 15.35 4.24 -11.06
C GLU A 227 16.39 3.20 -10.65
N VAL A 228 16.15 1.93 -11.02
CA VAL A 228 17.03 0.81 -10.62
C VAL A 228 18.30 0.78 -11.45
N GLU A 229 18.16 1.07 -12.74
CA GLU A 229 19.22 1.24 -13.73
C GLU A 229 18.82 2.40 -14.66
N ALA A 230 19.76 2.95 -15.40
CA ALA A 230 19.51 4.08 -16.28
C ALA A 230 18.28 3.83 -17.21
N ASN A 231 17.27 4.67 -17.06
CA ASN A 231 15.97 4.58 -17.74
C ASN A 231 15.17 3.28 -17.46
N SER A 232 15.50 2.56 -16.40
CA SER A 232 14.77 1.38 -15.95
C SER A 232 14.14 1.65 -14.59
N PHE A 233 12.81 1.74 -14.57
CA PHE A 233 12.05 2.16 -13.42
C PHE A 233 11.38 0.97 -12.72
N GLY A 234 11.26 1.07 -11.40
CA GLY A 234 10.56 0.14 -10.54
C GLY A 234 9.75 0.87 -9.49
N VAL A 235 8.95 0.12 -8.75
CA VAL A 235 8.21 0.63 -7.61
C VAL A 235 8.80 0.09 -6.32
N ARG A 236 9.17 0.97 -5.40
CA ARG A 236 9.60 0.61 -4.06
C ARG A 236 8.35 0.41 -3.21
N LEU A 237 8.23 -0.77 -2.66
CA LEU A 237 7.10 -1.15 -1.83
C LEU A 237 7.50 -1.29 -0.37
N ARG A 238 6.52 -1.20 0.53
CA ARG A 238 6.63 -1.67 1.91
C ARG A 238 5.67 -2.82 2.14
N ASN A 239 6.23 -3.98 2.48
CA ASN A 239 5.48 -5.19 2.70
C ASN A 239 4.87 -5.23 4.11
N SER A 240 3.82 -6.01 4.29
CA SER A 240 3.19 -6.27 5.60
C SER A 240 3.68 -7.58 6.24
N TRP A 241 5.00 -7.83 6.18
CA TRP A 241 5.65 -9.03 6.71
C TRP A 241 6.78 -8.68 7.69
N THR A 242 6.59 -7.62 8.48
CA THR A 242 7.53 -7.06 9.44
C THR A 242 8.75 -6.37 8.81
N ASP A 243 9.52 -5.67 9.63
CA ASP A 243 10.80 -5.06 9.23
C ASP A 243 11.89 -6.10 8.89
N SER A 244 11.66 -7.37 9.22
CA SER A 244 12.60 -8.46 8.90
C SER A 244 12.50 -8.94 7.46
N TRP A 245 11.45 -8.57 6.72
CA TRP A 245 11.38 -8.82 5.29
C TRP A 245 12.13 -7.73 4.52
N GLY A 246 12.98 -8.13 3.58
CA GLY A 246 13.74 -7.17 2.78
C GLY A 246 14.62 -6.25 3.63
N HIS A 247 14.67 -4.98 3.28
CA HIS A 247 15.37 -3.96 4.07
C HIS A 247 14.37 -3.12 4.86
N LYS A 248 14.19 -3.41 6.14
CA LYS A 248 13.18 -2.76 7.01
C LYS A 248 11.77 -2.78 6.40
N GLY A 249 11.38 -3.93 5.85
CA GLY A 249 10.09 -4.11 5.20
C GLY A 249 10.03 -3.63 3.75
N PHE A 250 11.08 -3.00 3.21
CA PHE A 250 11.13 -2.50 1.84
C PHE A 250 11.73 -3.50 0.85
N GLY A 251 11.24 -3.43 -0.37
CA GLY A 251 11.74 -4.11 -1.56
C GLY A 251 11.30 -3.38 -2.82
N ILE A 252 11.76 -3.82 -3.96
CA ILE A 252 11.50 -3.18 -5.25
C ILE A 252 10.89 -4.20 -6.20
N LEU A 253 9.80 -3.83 -6.87
CA LEU A 253 9.27 -4.53 -8.03
C LEU A 253 9.73 -3.83 -9.30
N GLN A 254 10.20 -4.60 -10.29
CA GLN A 254 10.71 -4.10 -11.56
C GLN A 254 10.16 -4.90 -12.75
N GLY A 255 10.19 -4.31 -13.94
CA GLY A 255 9.71 -4.95 -15.16
C GLY A 255 8.20 -5.25 -15.11
N GLN A 256 7.78 -6.38 -15.64
CA GLN A 256 6.37 -6.80 -15.60
C GLN A 256 5.87 -7.05 -14.17
N LYS A 257 6.78 -7.35 -13.22
CA LYS A 257 6.43 -7.53 -11.81
C LYS A 257 6.02 -6.22 -11.12
N ALA A 258 6.40 -5.06 -11.67
CA ALA A 258 5.98 -3.76 -11.15
C ALA A 258 4.59 -3.31 -11.62
N ILE A 259 4.03 -3.98 -12.62
CA ILE A 259 2.73 -3.64 -13.19
C ILE A 259 1.62 -4.15 -12.26
N THR A 260 0.81 -3.23 -11.76
CA THR A 260 -0.30 -3.55 -10.86
C THR A 260 -1.54 -4.02 -11.63
N ASP A 261 -2.25 -5.01 -11.07
CA ASP A 261 -3.56 -5.45 -11.57
C ASP A 261 -4.72 -4.61 -10.98
N GLY A 262 -4.47 -3.94 -9.86
CA GLY A 262 -5.34 -2.97 -9.23
C GLY A 262 -4.52 -1.97 -8.43
N ALA A 263 -4.88 -0.69 -8.47
CA ALA A 263 -4.15 0.35 -7.76
C ALA A 263 -5.11 1.40 -7.21
N ILE A 264 -5.02 1.63 -5.90
CA ILE A 264 -5.85 2.62 -5.20
C ILE A 264 -4.94 3.64 -4.51
N ALA A 265 -5.05 4.90 -4.91
CA ALA A 265 -4.42 6.01 -4.22
C ALA A 265 -5.32 6.53 -3.10
N ILE A 266 -4.76 6.68 -1.91
CA ILE A 266 -5.46 7.25 -0.77
C ILE A 266 -4.99 8.68 -0.57
N ARG A 267 -5.91 9.62 -0.77
CA ARG A 267 -5.70 11.05 -0.46
C ARG A 267 -6.44 11.38 0.82
N VAL A 268 -5.75 12.04 1.73
CA VAL A 268 -6.36 12.57 2.95
C VAL A 268 -6.18 14.07 2.92
N SER A 269 -7.26 14.81 2.73
CA SER A 269 -7.29 16.25 2.94
C SER A 269 -7.72 16.52 4.38
N GLY A 270 -6.80 16.92 5.16
CA GLY A 270 -7.04 17.30 6.52
C GLY A 270 -6.41 16.36 7.55
N ALA A 271 -5.97 16.96 8.63
CA ALA A 271 -5.39 16.26 9.76
C ALA A 271 -6.47 15.42 10.44
N SER A 272 -6.38 14.09 10.36
CA SER A 272 -7.03 13.28 11.37
C SER A 272 -6.44 13.66 12.72
N PRO A 273 -7.24 13.96 13.74
CA PRO A 273 -6.71 14.22 15.07
C PRO A 273 -5.89 13.04 15.58
N ALA A 274 -4.87 13.36 16.36
CA ALA A 274 -3.98 12.38 16.99
C ALA A 274 -4.76 11.45 17.94
#